data_992ce751c681c03b29ccf417a8e0db40
#
_entry.id   992ce751c681c03b29ccf417a8e0db40
#
_cell.length_a   1.000
_cell.length_b   1.000
_cell.length_c   1.000
_cell.angle_alpha   90.00
_cell.angle_beta   90.00
_cell.angle_gamma   90.00
#
_symmetry.space_group_name_H-M   'P 1'
#
loop_
_entity.id
_entity.type
_entity.pdbx_description
1 polymer ?
#
loop_
_entity_poly.entity_id
_entity_poly.type
_entity_poly.pdbx_seq_one_letter_code
_entity_poly.pdbx_strand_id
1 'polypeptide(L)'
;MPTDNSVILVGNITRDPELRFTNTGQPTASFGLAVNRRWQNRQTQEWEEATSFFDVVCWREMAENVSETLTRGARVMVAGRLEQRSWETQEGDKRSKVEVVADEIGPSLRWATAQITKNERRGPGDGPPRGGGGGGNNRPSQGPPPAAPTNGGGYGFDEEPF
;
A
#
# COMPACT_ATOMS: atom_id res chain seq x y z
N MET A 1 12.36 10.29 -15.55
CA MET A 1 13.80 10.20 -15.26
C MET A 1 13.98 9.29 -14.07
N PRO A 2 14.74 8.20 -14.17
CA PRO A 2 15.14 7.47 -12.98
C PRO A 2 15.94 8.44 -12.11
N THR A 3 15.45 8.70 -10.93
CA THR A 3 16.20 9.45 -9.93
C THR A 3 17.12 8.47 -9.24
N ASP A 4 18.41 8.79 -9.14
CA ASP A 4 19.40 7.96 -8.44
C ASP A 4 19.17 7.89 -6.91
N ASN A 5 17.99 8.33 -6.46
CA ASN A 5 17.55 8.31 -5.08
C ASN A 5 16.44 7.27 -4.92
N SER A 6 16.83 6.00 -4.84
CA SER A 6 15.94 4.91 -4.53
C SER A 6 16.50 4.05 -3.42
N VAL A 7 15.64 3.58 -2.53
CA VAL A 7 16.01 2.70 -1.42
C VAL A 7 14.99 1.59 -1.27
N ILE A 8 15.48 0.38 -0.98
CA ILE A 8 14.64 -0.75 -0.61
C ILE A 8 15.10 -1.22 0.77
N LEU A 9 14.18 -1.25 1.71
CA LEU A 9 14.43 -1.67 3.08
C LEU A 9 13.52 -2.83 3.46
N VAL A 10 14.08 -3.79 4.17
CA VAL A 10 13.32 -4.89 4.78
C VAL A 10 13.59 -4.89 6.27
N GLY A 11 12.56 -4.75 7.07
CA GLY A 11 12.70 -4.63 8.51
C GLY A 11 11.38 -4.86 9.25
N ASN A 12 11.41 -4.60 10.54
CA ASN A 12 10.26 -4.75 11.41
C ASN A 12 9.73 -3.38 11.84
N ILE A 13 8.43 -3.23 11.84
CA ILE A 13 7.75 -2.02 12.31
C ILE A 13 7.96 -1.88 13.82
N THR A 14 8.42 -0.71 14.26
CA THR A 14 8.75 -0.44 15.67
C THR A 14 7.60 0.15 16.47
N ARG A 15 6.65 0.79 15.79
CA ARG A 15 5.43 1.37 16.36
C ARG A 15 4.31 1.26 15.34
N ASP A 16 3.07 1.18 15.81
CA ASP A 16 1.90 1.12 14.93
C ASP A 16 1.90 2.32 13.96
N PRO A 17 1.55 2.11 12.69
CA PRO A 17 1.42 3.20 11.74
C PRO A 17 0.41 4.24 12.21
N GLU A 18 0.83 5.49 12.25
CA GLU A 18 0.00 6.61 12.67
C GLU A 18 -0.59 7.29 11.44
N LEU A 19 -1.90 7.14 11.26
CA LEU A 19 -2.66 7.80 10.20
C LEU A 19 -3.03 9.23 10.61
N ARG A 20 -2.72 10.18 9.76
CA ARG A 20 -3.09 11.59 9.91
C ARG A 20 -3.62 12.13 8.59
N PHE A 21 -4.38 13.21 8.67
CA PHE A 21 -4.87 13.94 7.51
C PHE A 21 -4.22 15.31 7.45
N THR A 22 -3.76 15.70 6.27
CA THR A 22 -3.24 17.04 6.03
C THR A 22 -4.37 18.07 6.04
N ASN A 23 -4.02 19.36 6.06
CA ASN A 23 -5.00 20.45 5.96
C ASN A 23 -5.84 20.40 4.68
N THR A 24 -5.32 19.77 3.65
CA THR A 24 -6.02 19.53 2.37
C THR A 24 -6.84 18.22 2.36
N GLY A 25 -6.87 17.49 3.50
CA GLY A 25 -7.62 16.25 3.62
C GLY A 25 -6.93 15.01 3.04
N GLN A 26 -5.65 15.09 2.69
CA GLN A 26 -4.92 13.91 2.20
C GLN A 26 -4.44 13.04 3.36
N PRO A 27 -4.70 11.72 3.32
CA PRO A 27 -4.18 10.80 4.32
C PRO A 27 -2.67 10.61 4.17
N THR A 28 -2.00 10.58 5.30
CA THR A 28 -0.58 10.25 5.43
C THR A 28 -0.40 9.32 6.62
N ALA A 29 0.45 8.33 6.51
CA ALA A 29 0.79 7.47 7.64
C ALA A 29 2.30 7.44 7.85
N SER A 30 2.71 7.37 9.11
CA SER A 30 4.11 7.29 9.48
C SER A 30 4.36 6.19 10.48
N PHE A 31 5.46 5.49 10.34
CA PHE A 31 5.91 4.46 11.26
C PHE A 31 7.43 4.36 11.30
N GLY A 32 7.96 3.75 12.34
CA GLY A 32 9.38 3.43 12.45
C GLY A 32 9.67 2.05 11.89
N LEU A 33 10.81 1.90 11.22
CA LEU A 33 11.30 0.64 10.67
C LEU A 33 12.68 0.31 11.23
N ALA A 34 12.80 -0.84 11.89
CA ALA A 34 14.07 -1.38 12.37
C ALA A 34 14.64 -2.36 11.35
N VAL A 35 15.80 -2.04 10.80
CA VAL A 35 16.53 -2.88 9.86
C VAL A 35 17.73 -3.47 10.56
N ASN A 36 17.70 -4.78 10.77
CA ASN A 36 18.76 -5.50 11.44
C ASN A 36 19.78 -6.00 10.43
N ARG A 37 21.04 -5.79 10.74
CA ARG A 37 22.18 -6.37 10.03
C ARG A 37 22.94 -7.28 10.96
N ARG A 38 23.31 -8.44 10.46
CA ARG A 38 24.15 -9.40 11.18
C ARG A 38 25.33 -9.76 10.30
N TRP A 39 26.54 -9.74 10.88
CA TRP A 39 27.75 -10.11 10.18
C TRP A 39 28.70 -10.83 11.13
N GLN A 40 29.60 -11.61 10.58
CA GLN A 40 30.65 -12.24 11.35
C GLN A 40 31.90 -11.36 11.34
N ASN A 41 32.39 -11.03 12.52
CA ASN A 41 33.68 -10.34 12.66
C ASN A 41 34.80 -11.27 12.20
N ARG A 42 35.57 -10.84 11.22
CA ARG A 42 36.63 -11.65 10.62
C ARG A 42 37.82 -11.90 11.56
N GLN A 43 38.02 -11.04 12.55
CA GLN A 43 39.13 -11.14 13.50
C GLN A 43 38.77 -12.00 14.70
N THR A 44 37.57 -11.82 15.26
CA THR A 44 37.12 -12.53 16.47
C THR A 44 36.29 -13.77 16.17
N GLN A 45 35.83 -13.95 14.91
CA GLN A 45 34.89 -15.01 14.48
C GLN A 45 33.53 -14.93 15.19
N GLU A 46 33.26 -13.89 15.94
CA GLU A 46 32.00 -13.68 16.64
C GLU A 46 30.95 -13.03 15.72
N TRP A 47 29.70 -13.32 16.01
CA TRP A 47 28.57 -12.70 15.32
C TRP A 47 28.22 -11.36 15.96
N GLU A 48 28.25 -10.32 15.17
CA GLU A 48 27.86 -8.97 15.54
C GLU A 48 26.53 -8.61 14.90
N GLU A 49 25.73 -7.84 15.61
CA GLU A 49 24.45 -7.32 15.12
C GLU A 49 24.40 -5.80 15.28
N ALA A 50 23.81 -5.14 14.31
CA ALA A 50 23.46 -3.73 14.41
C ALA A 50 22.07 -3.49 13.84
N THR A 51 21.34 -2.60 14.49
CA THR A 51 20.01 -2.18 14.06
C THR A 51 20.07 -0.73 13.62
N SER A 52 19.57 -0.47 12.42
CA SER A 52 19.36 0.88 11.91
C SER A 52 17.87 1.20 11.95
N PHE A 53 17.54 2.39 12.42
CA PHE A 53 16.14 2.85 12.53
C PHE A 53 15.87 3.89 11.46
N PHE A 54 14.77 3.70 10.75
CA PHE A 54 14.30 4.63 9.72
C PHE A 54 12.88 5.07 10.04
N ASP A 55 12.57 6.32 9.75
CA ASP A 55 11.20 6.80 9.72
C ASP A 55 10.67 6.68 8.29
N VAL A 56 9.51 6.04 8.16
CA VAL A 56 8.84 5.81 6.88
C VAL A 56 7.56 6.60 6.86
N VAL A 57 7.31 7.27 5.75
CA VAL A 57 6.09 8.03 5.50
C VAL A 57 5.47 7.53 4.20
N CYS A 58 4.18 7.32 4.20
CA CYS A 58 3.40 6.98 3.00
C CYS A 58 2.15 7.87 2.91
N TRP A 59 1.61 7.97 1.71
CA TRP A 59 0.59 8.94 1.35
C TRP A 59 -0.61 8.30 0.69
N ARG A 60 -1.74 9.01 0.74
CA ARG A 60 -2.99 8.68 0.05
C ARG A 60 -3.55 7.31 0.47
N GLU A 61 -4.14 6.59 -0.45
CA GLU A 61 -4.75 5.28 -0.21
C GLU A 61 -3.79 4.27 0.44
N MET A 62 -2.51 4.30 0.08
CA MET A 62 -1.51 3.44 0.72
C MET A 62 -1.37 3.74 2.22
N ALA A 63 -1.51 4.99 2.65
CA ALA A 63 -1.46 5.36 4.07
C ALA A 63 -2.63 4.74 4.86
N GLU A 64 -3.83 4.75 4.29
CA GLU A 64 -5.02 4.13 4.88
C GLU A 64 -4.84 2.61 4.96
N ASN A 65 -4.44 1.98 3.85
CA ASN A 65 -4.22 0.52 3.79
C ASN A 65 -3.13 0.06 4.77
N VAL A 66 -2.03 0.80 4.88
CA VAL A 66 -0.94 0.50 5.81
C VAL A 66 -1.41 0.58 7.26
N SER A 67 -2.17 1.60 7.61
CA SER A 67 -2.68 1.78 8.98
C SER A 67 -3.70 0.71 9.39
N GLU A 68 -4.46 0.18 8.43
CA GLU A 68 -5.42 -0.89 8.68
C GLU A 68 -4.76 -2.28 8.73
N THR A 69 -3.70 -2.48 7.95
CA THR A 69 -3.12 -3.81 7.73
C THR A 69 -1.93 -4.11 8.63
N LEU A 70 -1.09 -3.10 8.89
CA LEU A 70 0.21 -3.29 9.52
C LEU A 70 0.19 -2.83 10.97
N THR A 71 0.88 -3.58 11.81
CA THR A 71 1.02 -3.29 13.24
C THR A 71 2.48 -3.37 13.66
N ARG A 72 2.78 -2.90 14.86
CA ARG A 72 4.09 -3.05 15.49
C ARG A 72 4.56 -4.51 15.44
N GLY A 73 5.80 -4.71 15.08
CA GLY A 73 6.40 -6.05 14.96
C GLY A 73 6.24 -6.71 13.59
N ALA A 74 5.33 -6.21 12.75
CA ALA A 74 5.18 -6.72 11.39
C ALA A 74 6.47 -6.54 10.58
N ARG A 75 6.88 -7.58 9.87
CA ARG A 75 8.00 -7.52 8.94
C ARG A 75 7.50 -7.07 7.59
N VAL A 76 8.10 -6.01 7.08
CA VAL A 76 7.69 -5.38 5.82
C VAL A 76 8.87 -5.11 4.91
N MET A 77 8.57 -5.04 3.62
CA MET A 77 9.44 -4.47 2.60
C MET A 77 8.91 -3.08 2.23
N VAL A 78 9.79 -2.12 2.20
CA VAL A 78 9.50 -0.73 1.82
C VAL A 78 10.41 -0.36 0.66
N ALA A 79 9.84 0.05 -0.44
CA ALA A 79 10.54 0.65 -1.57
C ALA A 79 10.14 2.12 -1.66
N GLY A 80 11.11 3.00 -1.84
CA GLY A 80 10.86 4.43 -1.91
C GLY A 80 12.14 5.23 -2.13
N ARG A 81 12.12 6.47 -1.67
CA ARG A 81 13.24 7.40 -1.75
C ARG A 81 13.52 8.05 -0.42
N LEU A 82 14.74 8.56 -0.26
CA LEU A 82 15.11 9.35 0.91
C LEU A 82 14.71 10.82 0.67
N GLU A 83 14.09 11.43 1.65
CA GLU A 83 13.78 12.85 1.66
C GLU A 83 14.28 13.50 2.95
N GLN A 84 14.94 14.63 2.82
CA GLN A 84 15.34 15.43 3.98
C GLN A 84 14.30 16.53 4.20
N ARG A 85 13.71 16.52 5.39
CA ARG A 85 12.87 17.60 5.87
C ARG A 85 13.67 18.51 6.80
N SER A 86 13.57 19.81 6.58
CA SER A 86 14.18 20.82 7.45
C SER A 86 13.11 21.74 7.96
N TRP A 87 13.17 22.08 9.23
CA TRP A 87 12.26 23.03 9.88
C TRP A 87 13.00 23.85 10.92
N GLU A 88 12.46 24.99 11.24
CA GLU A 88 12.93 25.86 12.30
C GLU A 88 12.03 25.69 13.52
N THR A 89 12.64 25.53 14.69
CA THR A 89 11.91 25.46 15.94
C THR A 89 11.47 26.85 16.37
N GLN A 90 10.54 26.95 17.33
CA GLN A 90 10.10 28.23 17.90
C GLN A 90 11.25 28.99 18.58
N GLU A 91 12.33 28.31 18.94
CA GLU A 91 13.54 28.85 19.55
C GLU A 91 14.56 29.34 18.51
N GLY A 92 14.25 29.16 17.19
CA GLY A 92 15.12 29.58 16.08
C GLY A 92 16.15 28.55 15.65
N ASP A 93 16.14 27.34 16.24
CA ASP A 93 17.04 26.26 15.87
C ASP A 93 16.59 25.62 14.55
N LYS A 94 17.53 25.50 13.61
CA LYS A 94 17.32 24.74 12.38
C LYS A 94 17.54 23.25 12.65
N ARG A 95 16.51 22.47 12.40
CA ARG A 95 16.57 21.00 12.51
C ARG A 95 16.29 20.34 11.18
N SER A 96 16.91 19.22 10.97
CA SER A 96 16.64 18.41 9.78
C SER A 96 16.52 16.93 10.15
N LYS A 97 15.76 16.22 9.37
CA LYS A 97 15.53 14.77 9.50
C LYS A 97 15.47 14.17 8.12
N VAL A 98 16.10 13.01 7.96
CA VAL A 98 15.97 12.20 6.76
C VAL A 98 14.92 11.13 7.02
N GLU A 99 13.95 11.03 6.13
CA GLU A 99 12.90 10.01 6.18
C GLU A 99 12.76 9.29 4.83
N VAL A 100 12.18 8.12 4.85
CA VAL A 100 11.88 7.33 3.66
C VAL A 100 10.46 7.64 3.24
N VAL A 101 10.30 8.23 2.07
CA VAL A 101 8.99 8.39 1.44
C VAL A 101 8.73 7.16 0.61
N ALA A 102 7.77 6.36 1.04
CA ALA A 102 7.48 5.08 0.43
C ALA A 102 6.66 5.24 -0.86
N ASP A 103 7.08 4.54 -1.89
CA ASP A 103 6.34 4.36 -3.14
C ASP A 103 5.59 3.01 -3.15
N GLU A 104 6.12 1.99 -2.46
CA GLU A 104 5.51 0.68 -2.28
C GLU A 104 5.81 0.12 -0.88
N ILE A 105 4.81 -0.50 -0.26
CA ILE A 105 4.94 -1.20 1.02
C ILE A 105 4.20 -2.53 0.93
N GLY A 106 4.84 -3.59 1.40
CA GLY A 106 4.21 -4.91 1.47
C GLY A 106 4.67 -5.71 2.68
N PRO A 107 3.82 -6.60 3.22
CA PRO A 107 4.24 -7.53 4.25
C PRO A 107 5.25 -8.52 3.69
N SER A 108 6.25 -8.88 4.49
CA SER A 108 7.19 -9.92 4.13
C SER A 108 6.59 -11.29 4.44
N LEU A 109 6.49 -12.15 3.44
CA LEU A 109 5.97 -13.51 3.60
C LEU A 109 7.03 -14.54 4.00
N ARG A 110 8.23 -14.10 4.35
CA ARG A 110 9.33 -15.00 4.70
C ARG A 110 8.99 -15.90 5.89
N TRP A 111 8.25 -15.37 6.86
CA TRP A 111 7.87 -16.07 8.10
C TRP A 111 6.42 -15.86 8.50
N ALA A 112 5.61 -15.36 7.57
CA ALA A 112 4.20 -15.07 7.81
C ALA A 112 3.40 -15.31 6.55
N THR A 113 2.09 -15.48 6.71
CA THR A 113 1.09 -15.50 5.64
C THR A 113 0.29 -14.21 5.66
N ALA A 114 -0.22 -13.79 4.53
CA ALA A 114 -1.10 -12.64 4.42
C ALA A 114 -2.30 -12.96 3.53
N GLN A 115 -3.45 -12.44 3.89
CA GLN A 115 -4.65 -12.46 3.08
C GLN A 115 -4.84 -11.09 2.45
N ILE A 116 -5.05 -11.06 1.14
CA ILE A 116 -5.13 -9.81 0.38
C ILE A 116 -6.57 -9.60 -0.07
N THR A 117 -7.12 -8.46 0.29
CA THR A 117 -8.41 -7.97 -0.20
C THR A 117 -8.15 -6.77 -1.12
N LYS A 118 -8.61 -6.86 -2.36
CA LYS A 118 -8.50 -5.73 -3.29
C LYS A 118 -9.50 -4.65 -2.93
N ASN A 119 -9.01 -3.40 -2.89
CA ASN A 119 -9.90 -2.25 -2.81
C ASN A 119 -10.65 -2.09 -4.13
N GLU A 120 -11.91 -1.71 -4.06
CA GLU A 120 -12.68 -1.34 -5.24
C GLU A 120 -12.04 -0.09 -5.88
N ARG A 121 -11.71 -0.19 -7.16
CA ARG A 121 -11.29 1.00 -7.90
C ARG A 121 -12.47 1.95 -7.96
N ARG A 122 -12.35 3.09 -7.32
CA ARG A 122 -13.25 4.22 -7.59
C ARG A 122 -13.04 4.62 -9.05
N GLY A 123 -13.94 4.16 -9.91
CA GLY A 123 -13.96 4.60 -11.30
C GLY A 123 -14.17 6.12 -11.37
N PRO A 124 -13.71 6.79 -12.44
CA PRO A 124 -14.04 8.19 -12.67
C PRO A 124 -15.55 8.28 -12.98
N GLY A 125 -16.39 8.44 -11.95
CA GLY A 125 -17.85 8.50 -12.11
C GLY A 125 -18.70 8.35 -10.85
N ASP A 126 -18.14 7.88 -9.73
CA ASP A 126 -18.86 7.81 -8.46
C ASP A 126 -18.76 9.14 -7.68
N GLY A 127 -19.35 10.17 -8.27
CA GLY A 127 -19.80 11.33 -7.52
C GLY A 127 -21.11 10.99 -6.79
N PRO A 128 -21.38 11.59 -5.61
CA PRO A 128 -22.62 11.34 -4.90
C PRO A 128 -23.82 11.64 -5.81
N PRO A 129 -24.91 10.86 -5.77
CA PRO A 129 -26.06 11.09 -6.59
C PRO A 129 -26.64 12.45 -6.26
N ARG A 130 -26.55 13.40 -7.18
CA ARG A 130 -27.33 14.63 -7.14
C ARG A 130 -28.78 14.24 -7.24
N GLY A 131 -29.49 14.38 -6.14
CA GLY A 131 -30.93 14.37 -6.14
C GLY A 131 -31.44 15.44 -7.08
N GLY A 132 -32.16 15.03 -8.08
CA GLY A 132 -32.91 15.87 -9.03
C GLY A 132 -34.20 15.15 -9.31
N GLY A 133 -35.26 15.62 -8.68
CA GLY A 133 -36.61 15.14 -8.89
C GLY A 133 -37.17 15.57 -10.23
N GLY A 134 -38.20 14.85 -10.63
CA GLY A 134 -39.23 15.41 -11.51
C GLY A 134 -39.57 14.59 -12.75
N GLY A 135 -40.69 13.89 -12.68
CA GLY A 135 -41.70 13.96 -13.74
C GLY A 135 -41.75 12.89 -14.80
N GLY A 136 -42.59 11.90 -14.59
CA GLY A 136 -43.70 11.53 -15.44
C GLY A 136 -43.44 10.98 -16.85
N ASN A 137 -43.74 9.77 -17.09
CA ASN A 137 -44.87 9.24 -17.85
C ASN A 137 -44.65 7.79 -18.34
N ASN A 138 -45.57 7.05 -17.87
CA ASN A 138 -46.18 5.81 -18.37
C ASN A 138 -46.09 5.56 -19.88
N ARG A 139 -45.66 4.34 -20.28
CA ARG A 139 -46.50 3.40 -21.03
C ARG A 139 -45.78 2.06 -21.29
N PRO A 140 -46.52 0.96 -21.17
CA PRO A 140 -45.98 -0.39 -21.38
C PRO A 140 -46.17 -0.80 -22.85
N SER A 141 -45.29 -1.59 -23.38
CA SER A 141 -45.62 -2.47 -24.50
C SER A 141 -44.93 -3.81 -24.36
N GLN A 142 -45.82 -4.75 -24.39
CA GLN A 142 -45.70 -6.18 -24.44
C GLN A 142 -44.90 -6.67 -25.65
N GLY A 143 -44.31 -7.82 -25.51
CA GLY A 143 -43.99 -8.69 -26.59
C GLY A 143 -43.13 -9.86 -26.12
N PRO A 144 -43.61 -11.07 -26.27
CA PRO A 144 -42.99 -12.26 -25.69
C PRO A 144 -41.93 -12.90 -26.58
N PRO A 145 -41.21 -13.90 -26.03
CA PRO A 145 -40.07 -14.54 -26.70
C PRO A 145 -40.51 -15.63 -27.67
N PRO A 146 -39.62 -16.09 -28.50
CA PRO A 146 -39.49 -17.52 -28.60
C PRO A 146 -38.06 -18.07 -28.66
N ALA A 147 -37.88 -19.11 -27.87
CA ALA A 147 -37.39 -20.44 -28.21
C ALA A 147 -36.01 -20.57 -28.86
N ALA A 148 -35.21 -21.30 -28.15
CA ALA A 148 -34.09 -22.08 -28.66
C ALA A 148 -34.55 -23.13 -29.72
N PRO A 149 -33.64 -23.61 -30.53
CA PRO A 149 -33.07 -24.89 -30.18
C PRO A 149 -31.59 -25.15 -30.59
N THR A 150 -30.93 -25.89 -29.73
CA THR A 150 -30.21 -27.18 -29.89
C THR A 150 -29.18 -27.38 -30.99
N ASN A 151 -28.16 -28.06 -30.52
CA ASN A 151 -27.20 -28.92 -31.17
C ASN A 151 -25.88 -28.25 -31.61
N GLY A 152 -24.75 -28.75 -31.27
CA GLY A 152 -24.25 -30.06 -30.88
C GLY A 152 -22.79 -30.14 -31.28
N GLY A 153 -22.02 -30.91 -30.55
CA GLY A 153 -20.64 -31.26 -30.90
C GLY A 153 -19.60 -30.40 -30.22
N GLY A 154 -18.84 -30.76 -29.22
CA GLY A 154 -18.11 -31.99 -28.98
C GLY A 154 -16.70 -31.88 -29.55
N TYR A 155 -15.77 -32.00 -28.68
CA TYR A 155 -14.32 -32.29 -28.67
C TYR A 155 -13.63 -31.23 -27.77
N GLY A 156 -13.11 -31.44 -26.62
CA GLY A 156 -12.22 -32.39 -26.03
C GLY A 156 -10.78 -32.26 -26.56
N PHE A 157 -9.91 -31.74 -25.71
CA PHE A 157 -8.47 -32.03 -25.52
C PHE A 157 -7.98 -30.98 -24.55
N ASP A 158 -7.73 -31.34 -23.28
CA ASP A 158 -6.46 -31.76 -22.72
C ASP A 158 -5.25 -30.94 -23.21
N GLU A 159 -4.69 -30.21 -22.29
CA GLU A 159 -3.29 -30.26 -21.88
C GLU A 159 -2.95 -29.12 -20.94
N GLU A 160 -2.76 -29.45 -19.68
CA GLU A 160 -1.69 -28.84 -18.90
C GLU A 160 -0.34 -29.18 -19.54
N PRO A 161 0.79 -28.57 -19.28
CA PRO A 161 1.29 -28.16 -17.97
C PRO A 161 2.26 -26.95 -17.96
N PHE A 162 2.71 -26.67 -16.79
CA PHE A 162 3.86 -25.96 -16.21
C PHE A 162 3.55 -24.56 -15.68
#